data_dc6982e81a75ad980944dd739aea73b3
#
_entry.id   dc6982e81a75ad980944dd739aea73b3
#
_cell.length_a   1.000
_cell.length_b   1.000
_cell.length_c   1.000
_cell.angle_alpha   90.00
_cell.angle_beta   90.00
_cell.angle_gamma   90.00
#
_symmetry.space_group_name_H-M   'P 1'
#
loop_
_entity.id
_entity.type
_entity.pdbx_description
1 polymer ?
#
loop_
_entity_poly.entity_id
_entity_poly.type
_entity_poly.pdbx_seq_one_letter_code
_entity_poly.pdbx_strand_id
1 'polypeptide(L)'
;MRLNKKQMKKLIIILAFATAYSLFSCKGQNEKPLPEVLTTDTLATVYEYSVTDTFASGETRRIKFYDKTDTTTATYEKRYYKNGNICMEGPLDSNGLRDGRWTAWYDNGKVWSTGDYSHGLRNGENKVYYVNGQVQYNKKYVNDTAEGIWTFYLEDGTEALKLFYEKGKVIELVQYAEADSLRNLSR
;
A
#
# COMPACT_ATOMS: atom_id res chain seq x y z
N MET A 1 -21.24 -19.67 -25.24
CA MET A 1 -21.97 -19.91 -23.98
C MET A 1 -23.05 -18.84 -23.83
N ARG A 2 -24.35 -19.18 -23.83
CA ARG A 2 -25.43 -18.19 -23.75
C ARG A 2 -25.67 -17.84 -22.27
N LEU A 3 -25.45 -16.58 -21.91
CA LEU A 3 -25.75 -16.05 -20.58
C LEU A 3 -27.26 -16.13 -20.29
N ASN A 4 -27.63 -16.55 -19.08
CA ASN A 4 -29.03 -16.70 -18.69
C ASN A 4 -29.64 -15.30 -18.40
N LYS A 5 -31.00 -15.19 -18.51
CA LYS A 5 -31.75 -13.93 -18.35
C LYS A 5 -31.48 -13.16 -17.03
N LYS A 6 -31.05 -13.85 -15.99
CA LYS A 6 -30.73 -13.25 -14.67
C LYS A 6 -29.35 -12.55 -14.67
N GLN A 7 -28.42 -13.08 -15.47
CA GLN A 7 -27.09 -12.47 -15.67
C GLN A 7 -27.18 -11.27 -16.62
N MET A 8 -28.04 -11.34 -17.65
CA MET A 8 -28.28 -10.21 -18.54
C MET A 8 -28.94 -9.02 -17.84
N LYS A 9 -29.84 -9.23 -16.86
CA LYS A 9 -30.43 -8.14 -16.06
C LYS A 9 -29.39 -7.45 -15.16
N LYS A 10 -28.42 -8.20 -14.60
CA LYS A 10 -27.30 -7.60 -13.84
C LYS A 10 -26.37 -6.77 -14.74
N LEU A 11 -26.09 -7.25 -15.95
CA LEU A 11 -25.28 -6.54 -16.93
C LEU A 11 -25.95 -5.22 -17.39
N ILE A 12 -27.28 -5.21 -17.58
CA ILE A 12 -28.03 -4.03 -17.99
C ILE A 12 -28.08 -2.97 -16.86
N ILE A 13 -28.16 -3.39 -15.60
CA ILE A 13 -28.11 -2.47 -14.45
C ILE A 13 -26.73 -1.81 -14.33
N ILE A 14 -25.65 -2.55 -14.59
CA ILE A 14 -24.29 -2.01 -14.58
C ILE A 14 -24.09 -1.01 -15.73
N LEU A 15 -24.62 -1.26 -16.92
CA LEU A 15 -24.57 -0.34 -18.06
C LEU A 15 -25.42 0.95 -17.82
N ALA A 16 -26.54 0.87 -17.10
CA ALA A 16 -27.35 2.04 -16.78
C ALA A 16 -26.70 2.98 -15.76
N PHE A 17 -25.85 2.47 -14.86
CA PHE A 17 -25.04 3.31 -13.97
C PHE A 17 -23.80 3.91 -14.65
N ALA A 18 -23.23 3.24 -15.65
CA ALA A 18 -22.07 3.75 -16.39
C ALA A 18 -22.39 5.00 -17.24
N THR A 19 -23.62 5.16 -17.73
CA THR A 19 -24.03 6.32 -18.54
C THR A 19 -24.36 7.56 -17.72
N ALA A 20 -24.66 7.44 -16.42
CA ALA A 20 -24.90 8.58 -15.53
C ALA A 20 -23.60 9.21 -14.97
N TYR A 21 -22.44 8.53 -15.08
CA TYR A 21 -21.14 9.01 -14.57
C TYR A 21 -20.29 9.76 -15.59
N SER A 22 -20.74 9.88 -16.85
CA SER A 22 -19.96 10.49 -17.94
C SER A 22 -20.01 12.03 -18.00
N LEU A 23 -20.63 12.71 -17.02
CA LEU A 23 -20.68 14.19 -16.95
C LEU A 23 -20.03 14.79 -15.70
N PHE A 24 -19.34 13.99 -14.87
CA PHE A 24 -18.51 14.55 -13.81
C PHE A 24 -17.08 14.66 -14.30
N SER A 25 -16.77 15.86 -14.78
CA SER A 25 -15.45 16.40 -15.09
C SER A 25 -14.37 15.85 -14.16
N CYS A 26 -13.25 15.42 -14.76
CA CYS A 26 -11.96 15.20 -14.12
C CYS A 26 -11.53 16.41 -13.27
N LYS A 27 -12.04 16.53 -12.06
CA LYS A 27 -11.33 17.18 -10.97
C LYS A 27 -10.53 16.10 -10.29
N GLY A 28 -9.18 16.24 -10.37
CA GLY A 28 -8.23 15.29 -9.87
C GLY A 28 -8.66 14.73 -8.52
N GLN A 29 -8.70 13.42 -8.43
CA GLN A 29 -8.71 12.76 -7.14
C GLN A 29 -7.50 13.31 -6.39
N ASN A 30 -7.73 13.92 -5.23
CA ASN A 30 -6.67 14.26 -4.29
C ASN A 30 -6.05 12.93 -3.83
N GLU A 31 -5.20 12.35 -4.68
CA GLU A 31 -4.31 11.29 -4.21
C GLU A 31 -3.47 11.92 -3.10
N LYS A 32 -3.60 11.35 -1.91
CA LYS A 32 -2.72 11.73 -0.80
C LYS A 32 -1.29 11.60 -1.32
N PRO A 33 -0.48 12.66 -1.34
CA PRO A 33 0.86 12.60 -1.90
C PRO A 33 1.64 11.43 -1.25
N LEU A 34 2.51 10.81 -2.03
CA LEU A 34 3.46 9.84 -1.48
C LEU A 34 4.14 10.47 -0.28
N PRO A 35 4.31 9.73 0.83
CA PRO A 35 4.94 10.27 2.02
C PRO A 35 6.34 10.78 1.66
N GLU A 36 6.64 11.99 2.11
CA GLU A 36 8.00 12.53 2.01
C GLU A 36 8.95 11.62 2.78
N VAL A 37 10.03 11.21 2.14
CA VAL A 37 11.07 10.41 2.80
C VAL A 37 11.76 11.31 3.81
N LEU A 38 11.53 11.06 5.10
CA LEU A 38 12.23 11.78 6.16
C LEU A 38 13.73 11.48 6.07
N THR A 39 14.54 12.49 5.83
CA THR A 39 16.00 12.33 5.84
C THR A 39 16.47 11.97 7.25
N THR A 40 17.65 11.37 7.37
CA THR A 40 18.26 11.09 8.67
C THR A 40 18.46 12.39 9.46
N ASP A 41 18.79 13.49 8.78
CA ASP A 41 18.95 14.81 9.39
C ASP A 41 17.62 15.37 9.93
N THR A 42 16.52 15.18 9.18
CA THR A 42 15.19 15.57 9.65
C THR A 42 14.79 14.78 10.89
N LEU A 43 15.06 13.47 10.92
CA LEU A 43 14.79 12.65 12.10
C LEU A 43 15.69 13.03 13.28
N ALA A 44 16.96 13.34 13.06
CA ALA A 44 17.88 13.77 14.12
C ALA A 44 17.45 15.10 14.78
N THR A 45 16.68 15.96 14.11
CA THR A 45 16.12 17.16 14.72
C THR A 45 14.94 16.87 15.65
N VAL A 46 14.20 15.80 15.39
CA VAL A 46 13.01 15.40 16.17
C VAL A 46 13.37 14.39 17.26
N TYR A 47 14.32 13.49 16.98
CA TYR A 47 14.72 12.38 17.86
C TYR A 47 16.15 12.57 18.34
N GLU A 48 16.39 12.28 19.60
CA GLU A 48 17.72 12.50 20.22
C GLU A 48 18.64 11.29 20.10
N TYR A 49 18.10 10.08 19.87
CA TYR A 49 18.86 8.85 19.97
C TYR A 49 18.46 7.82 18.91
N SER A 50 19.46 7.07 18.42
CA SER A 50 19.22 5.94 17.53
C SER A 50 20.04 4.73 17.93
N VAL A 51 19.48 3.54 17.79
CA VAL A 51 20.18 2.25 17.93
C VAL A 51 20.30 1.60 16.58
N THR A 52 21.53 1.26 16.21
CA THR A 52 21.82 0.65 14.91
C THR A 52 22.03 -0.85 15.04
N ASP A 53 21.34 -1.61 14.19
CA ASP A 53 21.62 -3.03 13.94
C ASP A 53 22.31 -3.15 12.58
N THR A 54 23.30 -4.05 12.46
CA THR A 54 24.12 -4.19 11.25
C THR A 54 24.00 -5.57 10.62
N PHE A 55 24.32 -5.65 9.32
CA PHE A 55 24.59 -6.93 8.66
C PHE A 55 25.92 -7.51 9.19
N ALA A 56 26.12 -8.81 8.98
CA ALA A 56 27.40 -9.47 9.35
C ALA A 56 28.62 -8.86 8.65
N SER A 57 28.42 -8.19 7.52
CA SER A 57 29.44 -7.47 6.74
C SER A 57 29.70 -6.04 7.24
N GLY A 58 28.95 -5.57 8.27
CA GLY A 58 29.16 -4.29 8.95
C GLY A 58 28.27 -3.14 8.48
N GLU A 59 27.56 -3.27 7.36
CA GLU A 59 26.65 -2.21 6.86
C GLU A 59 25.43 -2.08 7.77
N THR A 60 24.90 -0.86 7.88
CA THR A 60 23.68 -0.60 8.64
C THR A 60 22.49 -1.38 8.05
N ARG A 61 21.82 -2.16 8.89
CA ARG A 61 20.61 -2.91 8.54
C ARG A 61 19.34 -2.24 9.04
N ARG A 62 19.38 -1.66 10.25
CA ARG A 62 18.22 -1.07 10.91
C ARG A 62 18.66 0.03 11.87
N ILE A 63 17.90 1.12 11.86
CA ILE A 63 18.01 2.20 12.85
C ILE A 63 16.64 2.34 13.52
N LYS A 64 16.61 2.40 14.85
CA LYS A 64 15.44 2.76 15.65
C LYS A 64 15.68 4.13 16.25
N PHE A 65 14.65 4.95 16.25
CA PHE A 65 14.66 6.31 16.77
C PHE A 65 13.76 6.38 18.01
N TYR A 66 14.18 7.13 18.99
CA TYR A 66 13.55 7.27 20.29
C TYR A 66 13.21 8.74 20.55
N ASP A 67 12.11 8.99 21.26
CA ASP A 67 11.78 10.34 21.68
C ASP A 67 12.85 10.88 22.64
N LYS A 68 13.07 12.21 22.62
CA LYS A 68 14.06 12.88 23.49
C LYS A 68 13.80 12.67 24.98
N THR A 69 12.55 12.45 25.35
CA THR A 69 12.10 12.27 26.74
C THR A 69 11.94 10.82 27.14
N ASP A 70 11.85 9.89 26.16
CA ASP A 70 11.76 8.44 26.40
C ASP A 70 12.69 7.68 25.47
N THR A 71 13.83 7.27 25.99
CA THR A 71 14.83 6.47 25.27
C THR A 71 14.59 4.96 25.39
N THR A 72 13.49 4.55 26.00
CA THR A 72 13.16 3.12 26.18
C THR A 72 12.26 2.59 25.07
N THR A 73 11.39 3.44 24.52
CA THR A 73 10.40 3.07 23.53
C THR A 73 10.73 3.70 22.16
N ALA A 74 11.04 2.87 21.17
CA ALA A 74 11.27 3.36 19.82
C ALA A 74 9.96 3.83 19.19
N THR A 75 9.95 5.04 18.61
CA THR A 75 8.79 5.67 17.99
C THR A 75 8.83 5.67 16.47
N TYR A 76 10.01 5.39 15.88
CA TYR A 76 10.20 5.30 14.44
C TYR A 76 11.28 4.28 14.09
N GLU A 77 11.18 3.62 12.92
CA GLU A 77 12.15 2.64 12.46
C GLU A 77 12.48 2.85 10.98
N LYS A 78 13.77 2.74 10.63
CA LYS A 78 14.29 2.60 9.26
C LYS A 78 15.03 1.30 9.10
N ARG A 79 14.84 0.65 7.96
CA ARG A 79 15.61 -0.52 7.53
C ARG A 79 16.26 -0.24 6.19
N TYR A 80 17.40 -0.86 5.97
CA TYR A 80 18.23 -0.66 4.79
C TYR A 80 18.52 -1.99 4.09
N TYR A 81 18.72 -1.91 2.80
CA TYR A 81 19.37 -2.95 2.02
C TYR A 81 20.88 -2.91 2.26
N LYS A 82 21.62 -3.98 1.88
CA LYS A 82 23.09 -4.01 1.96
C LYS A 82 23.78 -2.92 1.15
N ASN A 83 23.17 -2.47 0.04
CA ASN A 83 23.69 -1.37 -0.79
C ASN A 83 23.50 0.01 -0.15
N GLY A 84 22.94 0.10 1.07
CA GLY A 84 22.71 1.35 1.79
C GLY A 84 21.38 2.05 1.45
N ASN A 85 20.65 1.60 0.44
CA ASN A 85 19.34 2.16 0.12
C ASN A 85 18.32 1.79 1.18
N ILE A 86 17.36 2.69 1.42
CA ILE A 86 16.24 2.42 2.34
C ILE A 86 15.41 1.25 1.81
N CYS A 87 15.13 0.28 2.68
CA CYS A 87 14.27 -0.86 2.41
C CYS A 87 12.84 -0.58 2.86
N MET A 88 12.67 -0.04 4.06
CA MET A 88 11.37 0.38 4.60
C MET A 88 11.54 1.32 5.79
N GLU A 89 10.51 2.12 6.04
CA GLU A 89 10.44 2.96 7.24
C GLU A 89 9.00 3.24 7.65
N GLY A 90 8.83 3.65 8.91
CA GLY A 90 7.55 4.11 9.44
C GLY A 90 7.54 4.24 10.95
N PRO A 91 6.46 4.86 11.49
CA PRO A 91 6.28 5.05 12.91
C PRO A 91 5.92 3.74 13.63
N LEU A 92 6.23 3.71 14.93
CA LEU A 92 5.91 2.64 15.85
C LEU A 92 5.05 3.16 17.00
N ASP A 93 4.21 2.30 17.55
CA ASP A 93 3.50 2.58 18.81
C ASP A 93 4.39 2.26 20.04
N SER A 94 3.87 2.50 21.24
CA SER A 94 4.56 2.22 22.50
C SER A 94 4.91 0.75 22.73
N ASN A 95 4.32 -0.17 21.99
CA ASN A 95 4.64 -1.61 22.05
C ASN A 95 5.67 -2.02 20.97
N GLY A 96 6.16 -1.05 20.16
CA GLY A 96 7.08 -1.30 19.06
C GLY A 96 6.40 -1.92 17.82
N LEU A 97 5.07 -1.84 17.73
CA LEU A 97 4.30 -2.30 16.59
C LEU A 97 4.14 -1.16 15.57
N ARG A 98 3.96 -1.51 14.30
CA ARG A 98 3.70 -0.53 13.25
C ARG A 98 2.43 0.27 13.56
N ASP A 99 2.52 1.62 13.53
CA ASP A 99 1.38 2.49 13.77
C ASP A 99 1.47 3.75 12.89
N GLY A 100 0.47 3.98 12.04
CA GLY A 100 0.52 4.99 11.00
C GLY A 100 1.01 4.46 9.64
N ARG A 101 1.51 5.38 8.80
CA ARG A 101 1.92 5.04 7.43
C ARG A 101 3.33 4.48 7.38
N TRP A 102 3.47 3.30 6.78
CA TRP A 102 4.73 2.65 6.45
C TRP A 102 4.96 2.68 4.95
N THR A 103 6.20 2.92 4.57
CA THR A 103 6.65 2.89 3.18
C THR A 103 7.78 1.90 3.02
N ALA A 104 7.77 1.13 1.93
CA ALA A 104 8.86 0.26 1.54
C ALA A 104 9.28 0.57 0.10
N TRP A 105 10.54 0.31 -0.20
CA TRP A 105 11.17 0.59 -1.48
C TRP A 105 11.78 -0.67 -2.06
N TYR A 106 11.93 -0.69 -3.37
CA TYR A 106 12.82 -1.59 -4.07
C TYR A 106 14.29 -1.22 -3.76
N ASP A 107 15.21 -2.13 -4.00
CA ASP A 107 16.65 -1.90 -3.82
C ASP A 107 17.24 -0.81 -4.75
N ASN A 108 16.54 -0.47 -5.83
CA ASN A 108 16.84 0.64 -6.75
C ASN A 108 16.32 2.00 -6.26
N GLY A 109 15.69 2.09 -5.07
CA GLY A 109 15.17 3.31 -4.44
C GLY A 109 13.77 3.74 -4.92
N LYS A 110 13.13 3.02 -5.84
CA LYS A 110 11.74 3.30 -6.21
C LYS A 110 10.79 2.74 -5.14
N VAL A 111 9.68 3.44 -4.88
CA VAL A 111 8.66 2.96 -3.94
C VAL A 111 8.10 1.62 -4.41
N TRP A 112 8.14 0.62 -3.53
CA TRP A 112 7.52 -0.67 -3.72
C TRP A 112 6.11 -0.74 -3.12
N SER A 113 5.94 -0.26 -1.87
CA SER A 113 4.63 -0.29 -1.24
C SER A 113 4.45 0.80 -0.20
N THR A 114 3.19 1.17 0.03
CA THR A 114 2.75 1.98 1.16
C THR A 114 1.60 1.27 1.87
N GLY A 115 1.52 1.39 3.21
CA GLY A 115 0.45 0.79 3.98
C GLY A 115 0.15 1.55 5.24
N ASP A 116 -1.13 1.67 5.59
CA ASP A 116 -1.57 2.25 6.84
C ASP A 116 -1.78 1.14 7.88
N TYR A 117 -1.22 1.34 9.07
CA TYR A 117 -1.24 0.38 10.18
C TYR A 117 -1.78 1.03 11.44
N SER A 118 -2.38 0.23 12.31
CA SER A 118 -2.74 0.59 13.66
C SER A 118 -2.43 -0.58 14.58
N HIS A 119 -1.57 -0.37 15.58
CA HIS A 119 -1.14 -1.39 16.53
C HIS A 119 -0.68 -2.70 15.88
N GLY A 120 0.11 -2.58 14.80
CA GLY A 120 0.65 -3.72 14.05
C GLY A 120 -0.27 -4.31 12.98
N LEU A 121 -1.55 -3.99 12.98
CA LEU A 121 -2.54 -4.49 12.03
C LEU A 121 -2.70 -3.52 10.86
N ARG A 122 -2.90 -4.03 9.64
CA ARG A 122 -3.27 -3.18 8.49
C ARG A 122 -4.62 -2.53 8.76
N ASN A 123 -4.66 -1.20 8.70
CA ASN A 123 -5.88 -0.44 9.00
C ASN A 123 -5.93 0.80 8.13
N GLY A 124 -6.51 0.69 6.96
CA GLY A 124 -6.53 1.73 5.94
C GLY A 124 -6.12 1.20 4.56
N GLU A 125 -5.54 2.07 3.74
CA GLU A 125 -5.09 1.74 2.39
C GLU A 125 -3.72 1.06 2.39
N ASN A 126 -3.59 0.06 1.53
CA ASN A 126 -2.35 -0.64 1.23
C ASN A 126 -2.16 -0.67 -0.28
N LYS A 127 -1.14 0.03 -0.78
CA LYS A 127 -0.78 0.10 -2.20
C LYS A 127 0.54 -0.63 -2.44
N VAL A 128 0.63 -1.34 -3.55
CA VAL A 128 1.89 -1.87 -4.09
C VAL A 128 2.06 -1.31 -5.49
N TYR A 129 3.30 -1.06 -5.86
CA TYR A 129 3.68 -0.45 -7.12
C TYR A 129 4.59 -1.38 -7.90
N TYR A 130 4.48 -1.38 -9.21
CA TYR A 130 5.45 -1.96 -10.11
C TYR A 130 6.75 -1.17 -10.11
N VAL A 131 7.85 -1.75 -10.58
CA VAL A 131 9.16 -1.08 -10.70
C VAL A 131 9.10 0.15 -11.63
N ASN A 132 8.15 0.20 -12.59
CA ASN A 132 7.92 1.36 -13.44
C ASN A 132 7.22 2.52 -12.70
N GLY A 133 6.71 2.30 -11.46
CA GLY A 133 6.02 3.28 -10.61
C GLY A 133 4.50 3.28 -10.74
N GLN A 134 3.94 2.49 -11.66
CA GLN A 134 2.49 2.31 -11.76
C GLN A 134 1.97 1.49 -10.57
N VAL A 135 0.75 1.78 -10.12
CA VAL A 135 0.10 0.99 -9.08
C VAL A 135 -0.15 -0.43 -9.59
N GLN A 136 0.27 -1.43 -8.85
CA GLN A 136 -0.04 -2.84 -9.10
C GLN A 136 -1.38 -3.23 -8.47
N TYR A 137 -1.58 -2.81 -7.21
CA TYR A 137 -2.87 -2.94 -6.56
C TYR A 137 -3.07 -1.91 -5.44
N ASN A 138 -4.33 -1.59 -5.19
CA ASN A 138 -4.80 -0.85 -4.04
C ASN A 138 -5.80 -1.71 -3.27
N LYS A 139 -5.53 -1.95 -1.99
CA LYS A 139 -6.33 -2.76 -1.07
C LYS A 139 -6.68 -1.95 0.16
N LYS A 140 -7.85 -2.20 0.72
CA LYS A 140 -8.29 -1.59 1.98
C LYS A 140 -8.49 -2.66 3.04
N TYR A 141 -8.07 -2.34 4.26
CA TYR A 141 -8.20 -3.21 5.42
C TYR A 141 -8.77 -2.46 6.62
N VAL A 142 -9.47 -3.20 7.48
CA VAL A 142 -9.86 -2.79 8.81
C VAL A 142 -9.38 -3.89 9.77
N ASN A 143 -8.36 -3.59 10.57
CA ASN A 143 -7.73 -4.53 11.52
C ASN A 143 -7.39 -5.87 10.84
N ASP A 144 -6.59 -5.83 9.76
CA ASP A 144 -6.20 -6.96 8.90
C ASP A 144 -7.33 -7.66 8.16
N THR A 145 -8.58 -7.25 8.37
CA THR A 145 -9.73 -7.78 7.64
C THR A 145 -9.91 -7.04 6.32
N ALA A 146 -10.03 -7.75 5.21
CA ALA A 146 -10.28 -7.17 3.90
C ALA A 146 -11.61 -6.43 3.89
N GLU A 147 -11.63 -5.18 3.41
CA GLU A 147 -12.81 -4.32 3.40
C GLU A 147 -12.84 -3.42 2.17
N GLY A 148 -14.04 -3.10 1.67
CA GLY A 148 -14.24 -2.19 0.56
C GLY A 148 -13.73 -2.72 -0.77
N ILE A 149 -13.23 -1.82 -1.62
CA ILE A 149 -12.83 -2.18 -2.99
C ILE A 149 -11.32 -2.42 -3.04
N TRP A 150 -10.95 -3.60 -3.54
CA TRP A 150 -9.58 -3.94 -3.92
C TRP A 150 -9.48 -3.85 -5.44
N THR A 151 -8.58 -3.00 -5.93
CA THR A 151 -8.35 -2.80 -7.36
C THR A 151 -6.95 -3.29 -7.72
N PHE A 152 -6.87 -4.03 -8.82
CA PHE A 152 -5.64 -4.55 -9.39
C PHE A 152 -5.45 -3.96 -10.79
N TYR A 153 -4.22 -3.63 -11.13
CA TYR A 153 -3.85 -2.96 -12.38
C TYR A 153 -2.80 -3.77 -13.13
N LEU A 154 -2.77 -3.65 -14.43
CA LEU A 154 -1.65 -4.09 -15.28
C LEU A 154 -0.48 -3.10 -15.19
N GLU A 155 0.69 -3.48 -15.69
CA GLU A 155 1.88 -2.62 -15.67
C GLU A 155 1.74 -1.32 -16.47
N ASP A 156 0.80 -1.24 -17.40
CA ASP A 156 0.45 -0.04 -18.17
C ASP A 156 -0.52 0.90 -17.42
N GLY A 157 -0.96 0.50 -16.21
CA GLY A 157 -1.90 1.25 -15.39
C GLY A 157 -3.38 0.95 -15.69
N THR A 158 -3.68 0.05 -16.64
CA THR A 158 -5.06 -0.35 -16.95
C THR A 158 -5.66 -1.15 -15.79
N GLU A 159 -6.90 -0.83 -15.40
CA GLU A 159 -7.63 -1.63 -14.40
C GLU A 159 -7.87 -3.06 -14.93
N ALA A 160 -7.40 -4.05 -14.19
CA ALA A 160 -7.49 -5.46 -14.56
C ALA A 160 -8.64 -6.18 -13.85
N LEU A 161 -8.79 -5.89 -12.54
CA LEU A 161 -9.74 -6.60 -11.68
C LEU A 161 -10.16 -5.71 -10.50
N LYS A 162 -11.42 -5.78 -10.12
CA LYS A 162 -11.93 -5.28 -8.84
C LYS A 162 -12.59 -6.41 -8.05
N LEU A 163 -12.26 -6.47 -6.76
CA LEU A 163 -12.91 -7.31 -5.77
C LEU A 163 -13.59 -6.41 -4.74
N PHE A 164 -14.84 -6.69 -4.45
CA PHE A 164 -15.59 -5.98 -3.42
C PHE A 164 -15.66 -6.85 -2.18
N TYR A 165 -15.16 -6.35 -1.07
CA TYR A 165 -15.08 -7.04 0.21
C TYR A 165 -16.04 -6.43 1.22
N GLU A 166 -16.69 -7.29 1.98
CA GLU A 166 -17.40 -6.96 3.20
C GLU A 166 -17.01 -7.96 4.28
N LYS A 167 -16.48 -7.49 5.42
CA LYS A 167 -16.07 -8.32 6.57
C LYS A 167 -15.19 -9.52 6.16
N GLY A 168 -14.21 -9.27 5.28
CA GLY A 168 -13.26 -10.28 4.83
C GLY A 168 -13.75 -11.24 3.74
N LYS A 169 -15.00 -11.09 3.27
CA LYS A 169 -15.58 -11.95 2.23
C LYS A 169 -15.75 -11.19 0.93
N VAL A 170 -15.40 -11.82 -0.18
CA VAL A 170 -15.71 -11.29 -1.51
C VAL A 170 -17.20 -11.37 -1.75
N ILE A 171 -17.84 -10.23 -1.98
CA ILE A 171 -19.28 -10.11 -2.31
C ILE A 171 -19.53 -9.89 -3.80
N GLU A 172 -18.53 -9.31 -4.50
CA GLU A 172 -18.61 -9.06 -5.94
C GLU A 172 -17.21 -9.09 -6.56
N LEU A 173 -17.14 -9.48 -7.83
CA LEU A 173 -15.93 -9.48 -8.66
C LEU A 173 -16.26 -8.87 -10.01
N VAL A 174 -15.45 -7.87 -10.44
CA VAL A 174 -15.51 -7.28 -11.78
C VAL A 174 -14.15 -7.43 -12.44
N GLN A 175 -14.11 -8.16 -13.54
CA GLN A 175 -12.90 -8.40 -14.32
C GLN A 175 -12.95 -7.58 -15.62
N TYR A 176 -11.88 -6.84 -15.90
CA TYR A 176 -11.73 -6.00 -17.09
C TYR A 176 -10.72 -6.60 -18.09
N ALA A 177 -9.64 -7.20 -17.58
CA ALA A 177 -8.59 -7.78 -18.41
C ALA A 177 -8.88 -9.24 -18.76
N GLU A 178 -8.36 -9.68 -19.90
CA GLU A 178 -8.38 -11.09 -20.30
C GLU A 178 -7.64 -11.97 -19.28
N ALA A 179 -8.08 -13.23 -19.14
CA ALA A 179 -7.56 -14.18 -18.15
C ALA A 179 -6.03 -14.38 -18.23
N ASP A 180 -5.46 -14.32 -19.43
CA ASP A 180 -4.02 -14.47 -19.62
C ASP A 180 -3.21 -13.30 -19.11
N SER A 181 -3.75 -12.08 -19.17
CA SER A 181 -3.12 -10.86 -18.60
C SER A 181 -3.10 -10.87 -17.08
N LEU A 182 -4.05 -11.57 -16.43
CA LEU A 182 -4.15 -11.65 -14.98
C LEU A 182 -3.11 -12.57 -14.33
N ARG A 183 -2.50 -13.48 -15.08
CA ARG A 183 -1.47 -14.42 -14.55
C ARG A 183 -0.23 -13.71 -13.99
N ASN A 184 0.04 -12.49 -14.43
CA ASN A 184 1.18 -11.71 -13.99
C ASN A 184 0.92 -10.91 -12.71
N LEU A 185 -0.33 -10.81 -12.24
CA LEU A 185 -0.68 -10.08 -11.01
C LEU A 185 -0.30 -10.84 -9.72
N SER A 186 0.00 -12.14 -9.82
CA SER A 186 0.29 -13.02 -8.67
C SER A 186 1.79 -13.24 -8.42
N ARG A 187 2.65 -12.64 -9.22
CA ARG A 187 4.12 -12.68 -9.11
C ARG A 187 4.61 -11.34 -8.59
#